data_c13ac8afaf851da81b167704f0a36911
#
_entry.id   c13ac8afaf851da81b167704f0a36911
#
_cell.length_a   1.000
_cell.length_b   1.000
_cell.length_c   1.000
_cell.angle_alpha   90.00
_cell.angle_beta   90.00
_cell.angle_gamma   90.00
#
_symmetry.space_group_name_H-M   'P 1'
#
loop_
_entity.id
_entity.type
_entity.pdbx_description
1 polymer ?
#
loop_
_entity_poly.entity_id
_entity_poly.type
_entity_poly.pdbx_seq_one_letter_code
_entity_poly.pdbx_strand_id
1 'polypeptide(L)'
;MFYVYVLRSESDSGFYIDFSTNLRARLRQHQDGESFATSYRGPWKLIYYEAYTEREDAEGREKFLKSGAGRRFLRAQLRHYLRVKGFASRGLIVLS
;
A
#
# COMPACT_ATOMS: atom_id res chain seq x y z
N MET A 1 -16.13 -5.24 8.94
CA MET A 1 -15.69 -4.34 7.87
C MET A 1 -14.77 -5.07 6.91
N PHE A 2 -14.74 -4.58 5.68
CA PHE A 2 -13.86 -5.12 4.65
C PHE A 2 -12.88 -4.01 4.29
N TYR A 3 -11.60 -4.32 4.26
CA TYR A 3 -10.54 -3.31 4.12
C TYR A 3 -9.81 -3.49 2.81
N VAL A 4 -9.52 -2.37 2.14
CA VAL A 4 -8.57 -2.33 1.04
C VAL A 4 -7.38 -1.53 1.56
N TYR A 5 -6.18 -2.05 1.41
CA TYR A 5 -5.01 -1.42 2.00
C TYR A 5 -3.85 -1.37 1.04
N VAL A 6 -2.98 -0.42 1.29
CA VAL A 6 -1.80 -0.19 0.46
C VAL A 6 -0.58 -0.22 1.37
N LEU A 7 0.34 -1.10 1.05
CA LEU A 7 1.64 -1.18 1.70
C LEU A 7 2.69 -0.59 0.78
N ARG A 8 3.72 0.01 1.36
CA ARG A 8 4.87 0.48 0.62
C ARG A 8 6.09 -0.30 1.06
N SER A 9 6.84 -0.81 0.09
CA SER A 9 8.09 -1.49 0.36
C SER A 9 9.16 -0.46 0.71
N GLU A 10 9.87 -0.66 1.80
CA GLU A 10 10.97 0.21 2.16
C GLU A 10 12.23 -0.11 1.38
N SER A 11 12.28 -1.28 0.74
CA SER A 11 13.44 -1.64 -0.07
C SER A 11 13.36 -1.12 -1.50
N ASP A 12 12.17 -1.15 -2.12
CA ASP A 12 12.05 -0.74 -3.53
C ASP A 12 11.04 0.38 -3.76
N SER A 13 10.40 0.87 -2.70
CA SER A 13 9.41 1.95 -2.75
C SER A 13 8.15 1.61 -3.53
N GLY A 14 7.97 0.36 -3.91
CA GLY A 14 6.78 -0.06 -4.64
C GLY A 14 5.59 -0.29 -3.72
N PHE A 15 4.43 -0.37 -4.32
CA PHE A 15 3.17 -0.57 -3.60
C PHE A 15 2.72 -2.01 -3.69
N TYR A 16 2.07 -2.48 -2.64
CA TYR A 16 1.31 -3.72 -2.63
C TYR A 16 -0.10 -3.40 -2.17
N ILE A 17 -1.09 -3.79 -2.95
CA ILE A 17 -2.49 -3.45 -2.71
C ILE A 17 -3.27 -4.75 -2.58
N ASP A 18 -4.04 -4.87 -1.51
CA ASP A 18 -4.81 -6.07 -1.29
C ASP A 18 -6.03 -5.76 -0.40
N PHE A 19 -6.78 -6.78 -0.10
CA PHE A 19 -8.05 -6.74 0.60
C PHE A 19 -7.97 -7.68 1.80
N SER A 20 -8.64 -7.33 2.88
CA SER A 20 -8.69 -8.20 4.05
C SER A 20 -9.92 -7.91 4.90
N THR A 21 -10.42 -8.94 5.56
CA THR A 21 -11.45 -8.79 6.58
C THR A 21 -10.86 -8.49 7.95
N ASN A 22 -9.54 -8.66 8.11
CA ASN A 22 -8.84 -8.39 9.36
C ASN A 22 -7.51 -7.73 9.05
N LEU A 23 -7.54 -6.39 8.98
CA LEU A 23 -6.36 -5.64 8.56
C LEU A 23 -5.18 -5.83 9.50
N ARG A 24 -5.43 -5.84 10.80
CA ARG A 24 -4.35 -5.97 11.79
C ARG A 24 -3.61 -7.30 11.64
N ALA A 25 -4.36 -8.38 11.48
CA ALA A 25 -3.74 -9.69 11.32
C ALA A 25 -2.95 -9.78 10.00
N ARG A 26 -3.50 -9.19 8.93
CA ARG A 26 -2.82 -9.19 7.63
C ARG A 26 -1.52 -8.40 7.68
N LEU A 27 -1.52 -7.26 8.36
CA LEU A 27 -0.30 -6.47 8.51
C LEU A 27 0.77 -7.25 9.24
N ARG A 28 0.39 -7.98 10.28
CA ARG A 28 1.33 -8.82 11.02
C ARG A 28 1.93 -9.88 10.11
N GLN A 29 1.10 -10.52 9.28
CA GLN A 29 1.59 -11.54 8.35
C GLN A 29 2.61 -10.98 7.37
N HIS A 30 2.35 -9.78 6.83
CA HIS A 30 3.30 -9.16 5.92
C HIS A 30 4.61 -8.82 6.61
N GLN A 31 4.53 -8.31 7.82
CA GLN A 31 5.73 -7.92 8.56
C GLN A 31 6.56 -9.11 9.00
N ASP A 32 5.90 -10.24 9.28
CA ASP A 32 6.58 -11.45 9.70
C ASP A 32 7.09 -12.28 8.51
N GLY A 33 6.86 -11.81 7.29
CA GLY A 33 7.27 -12.54 6.10
C GLY A 33 6.42 -13.77 5.79
N GLU A 34 5.24 -13.88 6.40
CA GLU A 34 4.37 -15.04 6.21
C GLU A 34 3.54 -14.96 4.94
N SER A 35 3.42 -13.79 4.34
CA SER A 35 2.70 -13.63 3.09
C SER A 35 3.68 -13.88 1.95
N PHE A 36 3.44 -14.92 1.17
CA PHE A 36 4.35 -15.30 0.09
C PHE A 36 4.52 -14.15 -0.91
N ALA A 37 3.44 -13.44 -1.21
CA ALA A 37 3.47 -12.38 -2.22
C ALA A 37 4.40 -11.22 -1.83
N THR A 38 4.63 -11.02 -0.53
CA THR A 38 5.40 -9.87 -0.06
C THR A 38 6.70 -10.24 0.65
N SER A 39 7.01 -11.53 0.76
CA SER A 39 8.10 -12.01 1.61
C SER A 39 9.48 -11.53 1.17
N TYR A 40 9.65 -11.18 -0.11
CA TYR A 40 10.96 -10.79 -0.64
C TYR A 40 11.17 -9.29 -0.74
N ARG A 41 10.13 -8.50 -0.48
CA ARG A 41 10.16 -7.07 -0.73
C ARG A 41 10.02 -6.23 0.54
N GLY A 42 10.06 -6.89 1.69
CA GLY A 42 9.97 -6.17 2.95
C GLY A 42 11.20 -5.36 3.27
N PRO A 43 11.17 -4.56 4.30
CA PRO A 43 10.02 -4.36 5.19
C PRO A 43 8.90 -3.56 4.52
N TRP A 44 7.69 -3.76 5.04
CA TRP A 44 6.49 -3.12 4.49
C TRP A 44 5.92 -2.14 5.49
N LYS A 45 5.38 -1.05 4.98
CA LYS A 45 4.72 -0.03 5.80
C LYS A 45 3.32 0.22 5.28
N LEU A 46 2.33 0.20 6.18
CA LEU A 46 0.97 0.59 5.82
C LEU A 46 0.95 2.10 5.62
N ILE A 47 0.51 2.54 4.44
CA ILE A 47 0.47 3.97 4.14
C ILE A 47 -0.94 4.47 3.85
N TYR A 48 -1.91 3.56 3.65
CA TYR A 48 -3.26 3.96 3.29
C TYR A 48 -4.19 2.78 3.41
N TYR A 49 -5.42 3.02 3.86
CA TYR A 49 -6.45 1.99 3.80
C TYR A 49 -7.82 2.61 3.76
N GLU A 50 -8.78 1.84 3.28
CA GLU A 50 -10.20 2.19 3.26
C GLU A 50 -10.99 1.03 3.85
N ALA A 51 -12.12 1.35 4.48
CA ALA A 51 -12.97 0.34 5.08
C ALA A 51 -14.37 0.45 4.48
N TYR A 52 -14.96 -0.71 4.22
CA TYR A 52 -16.27 -0.82 3.57
C TYR A 52 -17.15 -1.76 4.37
N THR A 53 -18.46 -1.49 4.36
CA THR A 53 -19.43 -2.38 5.00
C THR A 53 -19.78 -3.56 4.10
N GLU A 54 -19.59 -3.42 2.78
CA GLU A 54 -19.95 -4.45 1.81
C GLU A 54 -18.70 -4.99 1.13
N ARG A 55 -18.63 -6.33 1.02
CA ARG A 55 -17.46 -6.99 0.41
C ARG A 55 -17.28 -6.56 -1.05
N GLU A 56 -18.37 -6.49 -1.79
CA GLU A 56 -18.29 -6.17 -3.21
C GLU A 56 -17.71 -4.78 -3.47
N ASP A 57 -18.04 -3.84 -2.58
CA ASP A 57 -17.51 -2.49 -2.70
C ASP A 57 -15.99 -2.48 -2.47
N ALA A 58 -15.54 -3.22 -1.47
CA ALA A 58 -14.12 -3.33 -1.18
C ALA A 58 -13.37 -4.00 -2.33
N GLU A 59 -13.94 -5.09 -2.85
CA GLU A 59 -13.29 -5.82 -3.96
C GLU A 59 -13.19 -4.98 -5.21
N GLY A 60 -14.25 -4.20 -5.50
CA GLY A 60 -14.22 -3.29 -6.64
C GLY A 60 -13.16 -2.22 -6.48
N ARG A 61 -13.01 -1.71 -5.26
CA ARG A 61 -12.01 -0.69 -4.98
C ARG A 61 -10.59 -1.24 -5.09
N GLU A 62 -10.39 -2.46 -4.58
CA GLU A 62 -9.09 -3.11 -4.72
C GLU A 62 -8.69 -3.24 -6.18
N LYS A 63 -9.62 -3.69 -7.02
CA LYS A 63 -9.36 -3.81 -8.45
C LYS A 63 -9.02 -2.48 -9.08
N PHE A 64 -9.77 -1.43 -8.71
CA PHE A 64 -9.49 -0.09 -9.23
C PHE A 64 -8.10 0.38 -8.82
N LEU A 65 -7.74 0.23 -7.54
CA LEU A 65 -6.45 0.74 -7.06
C LEU A 65 -5.27 0.02 -7.69
N LYS A 66 -5.47 -1.23 -8.14
CA LYS A 66 -4.42 -1.97 -8.84
C LYS A 66 -4.27 -1.55 -10.30
N SER A 67 -5.24 -0.82 -10.85
CA SER A 67 -5.17 -0.34 -12.23
C SER A 67 -4.26 0.87 -12.34
N GLY A 68 -3.92 1.24 -13.58
CA GLY A 68 -3.13 2.45 -13.82
C GLY A 68 -3.81 3.70 -13.29
N ALA A 69 -5.14 3.81 -13.51
CA ALA A 69 -5.90 4.96 -13.01
C ALA A 69 -5.88 5.00 -11.49
N GLY A 70 -6.02 3.83 -10.85
CA GLY A 70 -5.99 3.75 -9.40
C GLY A 70 -4.65 4.14 -8.81
N ARG A 71 -3.56 3.75 -9.47
CA ARG A 71 -2.24 4.14 -9.01
C ARG A 71 -2.01 5.64 -9.15
N ARG A 72 -2.52 6.24 -10.21
CA ARG A 72 -2.48 7.71 -10.35
C ARG A 72 -3.29 8.38 -9.24
N PHE A 73 -4.46 7.81 -8.93
CA PHE A 73 -5.28 8.31 -7.82
C PHE A 73 -4.49 8.27 -6.51
N LEU A 74 -3.85 7.15 -6.22
CA LEU A 74 -3.09 7.01 -4.98
C LEU A 74 -1.94 8.01 -4.89
N ARG A 75 -1.22 8.20 -5.99
CA ARG A 75 -0.11 9.15 -6.00
C ARG A 75 -0.60 10.57 -5.75
N ALA A 76 -1.73 10.94 -6.33
CA ALA A 76 -2.31 12.25 -6.09
C ALA A 76 -2.83 12.39 -4.66
N GLN A 77 -3.52 11.35 -4.17
CA GLN A 77 -4.08 11.37 -2.83
C GLN A 77 -3.01 11.44 -1.76
N LEU A 78 -1.90 10.74 -1.98
CA LEU A 78 -0.82 10.62 -1.00
C LEU A 78 0.38 11.47 -1.36
N ARG A 79 0.19 12.52 -2.15
CA ARG A 79 1.32 13.29 -2.70
C ARG A 79 2.22 13.87 -1.63
N HIS A 80 1.67 14.29 -0.49
CA HIS A 80 2.50 14.86 0.57
C HIS A 80 3.38 13.80 1.22
N TYR A 81 2.77 12.65 1.53
CA TYR A 81 3.53 11.54 2.11
C TYR A 81 4.65 11.10 1.15
N LEU A 82 4.30 10.92 -0.13
CA LEU A 82 5.25 10.41 -1.12
C LEU A 82 6.35 11.42 -1.41
N ARG A 83 6.04 12.71 -1.37
CA ARG A 83 7.06 13.75 -1.58
C ARG A 83 8.15 13.65 -0.51
N VAL A 84 7.73 13.56 0.74
CA VAL A 84 8.68 13.53 1.86
C VAL A 84 9.46 12.22 1.86
N LYS A 85 8.75 11.10 1.84
CA LYS A 85 9.39 9.79 1.94
C LYS A 85 10.11 9.40 0.67
N GLY A 86 9.59 9.81 -0.49
CA GLY A 86 10.24 9.56 -1.75
C GLY A 86 11.60 10.20 -1.86
N PHE A 87 11.70 11.47 -1.46
CA PHE A 87 12.98 12.15 -1.45
C PHE A 87 13.94 11.51 -0.46
N ALA A 88 13.44 11.20 0.73
CA ALA A 88 14.27 10.59 1.75
C ALA A 88 14.81 9.24 1.26
N SER A 89 13.97 8.45 0.61
CA SER A 89 14.40 7.15 0.11
C SER A 89 15.44 7.26 -0.98
N ARG A 90 15.39 8.32 -1.78
CA ARG A 90 16.35 8.51 -2.86
C ARG A 90 17.61 9.18 -2.41
N GLY A 91 17.61 9.63 -1.21
CA GLY A 91 18.71 10.40 -0.74
C GLY A 91 18.66 11.76 -1.28
N LEU A 92 18.11 12.18 -1.94
CA LEU A 92 17.99 13.24 -2.51
C LEU A 92 18.26 13.92 -3.32
N ILE A 93 18.27 13.37 -3.68
CA ILE A 93 18.56 13.70 -4.56
C ILE A 93 18.06 14.63 -5.17
N VAL A 94 17.59 14.57 -5.25
CA VAL A 94 17.01 15.23 -5.73
C VAL A 94 16.78 16.32 -5.33
N LEU A 95 16.86 16.52 -4.73
CA LEU A 95 16.59 17.49 -4.36
C LEU A 95 17.10 18.25 -4.57
N SER A 96 17.32 17.80 -5.03
CA SER A 96 17.72 18.35 -5.25
C SER A 96 17.67 18.63 -5.48
#